data_b947e22927dbcf9c8a0ce482809c8cce
#
_entry.id   b947e22927dbcf9c8a0ce482809c8cce
#
_cell.length_a   1.000
_cell.length_b   1.000
_cell.length_c   1.000
_cell.angle_alpha   90.00
_cell.angle_beta   90.00
_cell.angle_gamma   90.00
#
_symmetry.space_group_name_H-M   'P 1'
#
loop_
_entity.id
_entity.type
_entity.pdbx_description
1 polymer ?
#
loop_
_entity_poly.entity_id
_entity_poly.type
_entity_poly.pdbx_seq_one_letter_code
_entity_poly.pdbx_strand_id
1 'polypeptide(L)'
;MFNWNDYGNGIYGFDSGYVRPLLAAIHLIVEGSRCAIIDTGSNDSVDNIVAALHKVGLSEDAVDYVILTHIHLDHAGGAGLLMQKCPNAKLVVHPRGARHMAEPSKLIEGVSAVYGAEYVQKVYGKIMPIAAERIIEAPDNTIISLNKRELLCIDTPGHARHHICIIDKQTSSIFTGDMFGLSYRELDVNGKAFI
;
A
#
# COMPACT_ATOMS: atom_id res chain seq x y z
N MET A 1 -3.60 -19.53 4.65
CA MET A 1 -3.24 -19.29 3.21
C MET A 1 -3.99 -18.03 2.82
N PHE A 2 -3.29 -16.91 2.56
CA PHE A 2 -3.93 -15.66 2.17
C PHE A 2 -4.49 -15.76 0.75
N ASN A 3 -5.57 -15.01 0.46
CA ASN A 3 -6.17 -14.98 -0.87
C ASN A 3 -5.16 -14.34 -1.84
N TRP A 4 -4.94 -14.98 -2.99
CA TRP A 4 -3.90 -14.63 -3.96
C TRP A 4 -4.46 -14.63 -5.36
N ASN A 5 -4.24 -13.55 -6.10
CA ASN A 5 -4.61 -13.42 -7.50
C ASN A 5 -3.36 -13.10 -8.32
N ASP A 6 -3.19 -13.79 -9.42
CA ASP A 6 -2.22 -13.47 -10.48
C ASP A 6 -2.98 -12.79 -11.62
N TYR A 7 -2.69 -11.52 -11.85
CA TYR A 7 -3.31 -10.73 -12.92
C TYR A 7 -2.50 -10.80 -14.22
N GLY A 8 -1.41 -11.56 -14.24
CA GLY A 8 -0.47 -11.61 -15.34
C GLY A 8 0.50 -10.43 -15.36
N ASN A 9 1.45 -10.48 -16.29
CA ASN A 9 2.43 -9.40 -16.53
C ASN A 9 3.19 -8.96 -15.27
N GLY A 10 3.41 -9.87 -14.31
CA GLY A 10 4.09 -9.58 -13.05
C GLY A 10 3.28 -8.78 -12.04
N ILE A 11 1.95 -8.70 -12.21
CA ILE A 11 1.05 -8.06 -11.24
C ILE A 11 0.36 -9.14 -10.42
N TYR A 12 0.48 -9.04 -9.11
CA TYR A 12 -0.15 -9.93 -8.15
C TYR A 12 -0.91 -9.13 -7.11
N GLY A 13 -2.04 -9.64 -6.66
CA GLY A 13 -2.82 -9.04 -5.58
C GLY A 13 -3.17 -10.07 -4.53
N PHE A 14 -3.19 -9.65 -3.28
CA PHE A 14 -3.55 -10.52 -2.16
C PHE A 14 -4.21 -9.74 -1.02
N ASP A 15 -4.93 -10.48 -0.21
CA ASP A 15 -5.61 -9.94 0.96
C ASP A 15 -4.58 -9.44 1.99
N SER A 16 -4.75 -8.23 2.45
CA SER A 16 -3.95 -7.66 3.54
C SER A 16 -4.18 -8.40 4.87
N GLY A 17 -5.32 -9.06 5.03
CA GLY A 17 -5.76 -9.64 6.30
C GLY A 17 -6.23 -8.60 7.33
N TYR A 18 -6.42 -7.34 6.92
CA TYR A 18 -6.86 -6.27 7.81
C TYR A 18 -8.29 -6.49 8.31
N VAL A 19 -8.45 -6.59 9.62
CA VAL A 19 -9.73 -6.73 10.34
C VAL A 19 -10.56 -7.94 9.92
N ARG A 20 -10.81 -8.15 8.65
CA ARG A 20 -11.57 -9.27 8.08
C ARG A 20 -11.08 -9.62 6.67
N PRO A 21 -11.32 -10.84 6.19
CA PRO A 21 -10.91 -11.24 4.84
C PRO A 21 -11.52 -10.33 3.76
N LEU A 22 -10.72 -10.04 2.74
CA LEU A 22 -11.10 -9.31 1.52
C LEU A 22 -11.56 -7.86 1.78
N LEU A 23 -11.08 -7.22 2.86
CA LEU A 23 -11.40 -5.82 3.13
C LEU A 23 -10.44 -4.86 2.43
N ALA A 24 -9.15 -5.18 2.42
CA ALA A 24 -8.14 -4.38 1.74
C ALA A 24 -7.14 -5.29 1.01
N ALA A 25 -6.67 -4.86 -0.14
CA ALA A 25 -5.71 -5.60 -0.95
C ALA A 25 -4.33 -4.93 -0.95
N ILE A 26 -3.30 -5.76 -1.05
CA ILE A 26 -1.92 -5.36 -1.30
C ILE A 26 -1.53 -5.90 -2.67
N HIS A 27 -0.76 -5.12 -3.45
CA HIS A 27 -0.31 -5.60 -4.75
C HIS A 27 1.22 -5.63 -4.83
N LEU A 28 1.73 -6.61 -5.58
CA LEU A 28 3.12 -6.66 -6.04
C LEU A 28 3.16 -6.37 -7.53
N ILE A 29 4.14 -5.58 -7.94
CA ILE A 29 4.52 -5.38 -9.33
C ILE A 29 5.95 -5.88 -9.47
N VAL A 30 6.13 -6.96 -10.22
CA VAL A 30 7.43 -7.60 -10.46
C VAL A 30 7.91 -7.26 -11.86
N GLU A 31 9.13 -6.75 -11.97
CA GLU A 31 9.78 -6.47 -13.25
C GLU A 31 11.21 -7.04 -13.23
N GLY A 32 11.37 -8.18 -13.88
CA GLY A 32 12.61 -8.97 -13.80
C GLY A 32 12.88 -9.45 -12.37
N SER A 33 14.02 -9.05 -11.80
CA SER A 33 14.41 -9.41 -10.42
C SER A 33 14.07 -8.34 -9.39
N ARG A 34 13.28 -7.31 -9.76
CA ARG A 34 12.94 -6.19 -8.88
C ARG A 34 11.43 -6.11 -8.67
N CYS A 35 11.03 -5.48 -7.58
CA CYS A 35 9.63 -5.40 -7.18
C CYS A 35 9.27 -4.02 -6.62
N ALA A 36 8.04 -3.60 -6.90
CA ALA A 36 7.35 -2.55 -6.15
C ALA A 36 6.13 -3.15 -5.42
N ILE A 37 5.84 -2.62 -4.25
CA ILE A 37 4.70 -3.02 -3.41
C ILE A 37 3.75 -1.85 -3.34
N ILE A 38 2.46 -2.07 -3.64
CA ILE A 38 1.40 -1.06 -3.54
C ILE A 38 0.59 -1.34 -2.28
N ASP A 39 0.61 -0.38 -1.37
CA ASP A 39 0.05 -0.41 -0.02
C ASP A 39 0.65 -1.51 0.87
N THR A 40 0.41 -1.44 2.16
CA THR A 40 1.07 -2.33 3.13
C THR A 40 0.12 -2.95 4.15
N GLY A 41 -1.14 -2.51 4.17
CA GLY A 41 -2.04 -2.91 5.24
C GLY A 41 -1.59 -2.40 6.62
N SER A 42 -1.86 -3.16 7.66
CA SER A 42 -1.37 -2.96 9.02
C SER A 42 -0.04 -3.68 9.25
N ASN A 43 0.52 -3.57 10.45
CA ASN A 43 1.74 -4.33 10.82
C ASN A 43 1.55 -5.85 10.67
N ASP A 44 0.37 -6.37 10.96
CA ASP A 44 0.07 -7.81 10.83
C ASP A 44 0.08 -8.28 9.37
N SER A 45 -0.07 -7.38 8.41
CA SER A 45 -0.02 -7.68 6.98
C SER A 45 1.39 -7.91 6.46
N VAL A 46 2.42 -7.45 7.19
CA VAL A 46 3.82 -7.45 6.71
C VAL A 46 4.36 -8.86 6.48
N ASP A 47 4.00 -9.82 7.32
CA ASP A 47 4.43 -11.21 7.12
C ASP A 47 3.78 -11.85 5.89
N ASN A 48 2.54 -11.46 5.54
CA ASN A 48 1.89 -11.85 4.29
C ASN A 48 2.61 -11.26 3.07
N ILE A 49 3.11 -10.02 3.17
CA ILE A 49 3.90 -9.38 2.10
C ILE A 49 5.20 -10.15 1.88
N VAL A 50 5.93 -10.48 2.95
CA VAL A 50 7.17 -11.28 2.86
C VAL A 50 6.89 -12.65 2.26
N ALA A 51 5.83 -13.32 2.69
CA ALA A 51 5.43 -14.60 2.11
C ALA A 51 5.05 -14.48 0.62
N ALA A 52 4.43 -13.36 0.21
CA ALA A 52 4.10 -13.07 -1.18
C ALA A 52 5.36 -12.86 -2.04
N LEU A 53 6.37 -12.14 -1.53
CA LEU A 53 7.68 -11.99 -2.21
C LEU A 53 8.33 -13.35 -2.43
N HIS A 54 8.43 -14.17 -1.38
CA HIS A 54 9.02 -15.50 -1.49
C HIS A 54 8.25 -16.41 -2.46
N LYS A 55 6.92 -16.29 -2.51
CA LYS A 55 6.07 -17.04 -3.46
C LYS A 55 6.40 -16.73 -4.92
N VAL A 56 6.79 -15.50 -5.23
CA VAL A 56 7.22 -15.12 -6.60
C VAL A 56 8.74 -15.25 -6.80
N GLY A 57 9.46 -15.89 -5.86
CA GLY A 57 10.89 -16.13 -5.95
C GLY A 57 11.79 -14.93 -5.67
N LEU A 58 11.28 -13.92 -4.99
CA LEU A 58 12.01 -12.71 -4.60
C LEU A 58 12.29 -12.70 -3.09
N SER A 59 13.34 -11.98 -2.69
CA SER A 59 13.62 -11.63 -1.30
C SER A 59 13.28 -10.16 -1.04
N GLU A 60 13.33 -9.74 0.21
CA GLU A 60 13.11 -8.37 0.65
C GLU A 60 14.09 -7.37 0.05
N ASP A 61 15.30 -7.83 -0.30
CA ASP A 61 16.32 -7.02 -1.00
C ASP A 61 15.93 -6.66 -2.44
N ALA A 62 14.98 -7.38 -3.02
CA ALA A 62 14.49 -7.15 -4.37
C ALA A 62 13.49 -5.99 -4.45
N VAL A 63 13.00 -5.49 -3.31
CA VAL A 63 12.03 -4.41 -3.26
C VAL A 63 12.73 -3.07 -3.48
N ASP A 64 12.39 -2.39 -4.58
CA ASP A 64 12.86 -1.03 -4.87
C ASP A 64 11.95 0.03 -4.27
N TYR A 65 10.64 -0.23 -4.30
CA TYR A 65 9.64 0.75 -3.89
C TYR A 65 8.53 0.12 -3.05
N VAL A 66 8.15 0.82 -2.01
CA VAL A 66 6.85 0.70 -1.34
C VAL A 66 6.07 1.95 -1.70
N ILE A 67 4.97 1.81 -2.43
CA ILE A 67 4.18 2.94 -2.94
C ILE A 67 2.84 2.94 -2.20
N LEU A 68 2.54 4.03 -1.51
CA LEU A 68 1.26 4.17 -0.81
C LEU A 68 0.28 4.94 -1.68
N THR A 69 -0.90 4.37 -1.89
CA THR A 69 -2.01 5.09 -2.50
C THR A 69 -2.41 6.29 -1.64
N HIS A 70 -2.43 6.10 -0.33
CA HIS A 70 -2.67 7.13 0.67
C HIS A 70 -2.20 6.67 2.06
N ILE A 71 -2.32 7.53 3.08
CA ILE A 71 -1.74 7.23 4.40
C ILE A 71 -2.77 6.85 5.48
N HIS A 72 -3.98 6.40 5.12
CA HIS A 72 -4.82 5.73 6.11
C HIS A 72 -4.15 4.44 6.59
N LEU A 73 -4.35 4.09 7.87
CA LEU A 73 -3.53 3.06 8.51
C LEU A 73 -3.83 1.64 8.02
N ASP A 74 -4.95 1.41 7.39
CA ASP A 74 -5.30 0.17 6.70
C ASP A 74 -4.56 -0.01 5.36
N HIS A 75 -3.92 1.05 4.86
CA HIS A 75 -3.03 1.05 3.68
C HIS A 75 -1.56 1.28 4.06
N ALA A 76 -1.29 2.12 5.04
CA ALA A 76 0.06 2.59 5.37
C ALA A 76 0.60 2.11 6.73
N GLY A 77 -0.24 1.46 7.55
CA GLY A 77 0.13 1.10 8.93
C GLY A 77 1.34 0.18 9.02
N GLY A 78 1.51 -0.72 8.08
CA GLY A 78 2.66 -1.64 8.00
C GLY A 78 3.92 -1.06 7.34
N ALA A 79 3.84 0.14 6.75
CA ALA A 79 4.92 0.67 5.91
C ALA A 79 6.26 0.79 6.64
N GLY A 80 6.26 1.32 7.85
CA GLY A 80 7.51 1.49 8.60
C GLY A 80 8.16 0.16 8.97
N LEU A 81 7.37 -0.85 9.37
CA LEU A 81 7.87 -2.20 9.66
C LEU A 81 8.37 -2.89 8.39
N LEU A 82 7.64 -2.77 7.28
CA LEU A 82 8.05 -3.32 5.99
C LEU A 82 9.36 -2.69 5.50
N MET A 83 9.51 -1.38 5.63
CA MET A 83 10.73 -0.67 5.24
C MET A 83 11.97 -1.10 6.04
N GLN A 84 11.80 -1.60 7.28
CA GLN A 84 12.90 -2.20 8.03
C GLN A 84 13.32 -3.56 7.48
N LYS A 85 12.37 -4.34 6.96
CA LYS A 85 12.64 -5.65 6.32
C LYS A 85 13.21 -5.49 4.90
N CYS A 86 12.88 -4.41 4.20
CA CYS A 86 13.29 -4.14 2.81
C CYS A 86 14.38 -3.05 2.77
N PRO A 87 15.66 -3.38 2.94
CA PRO A 87 16.72 -2.38 3.16
C PRO A 87 16.94 -1.46 1.95
N ASN A 88 16.70 -1.96 0.74
CA ASN A 88 16.91 -1.22 -0.51
C ASN A 88 15.70 -0.35 -0.90
N ALA A 89 14.54 -0.58 -0.30
CA ALA A 89 13.31 0.07 -0.69
C ALA A 89 13.31 1.58 -0.38
N LYS A 90 12.65 2.35 -1.25
CA LYS A 90 12.22 3.72 -0.99
C LYS A 90 10.69 3.72 -0.83
N LEU A 91 10.21 4.53 0.13
CA LEU A 91 8.79 4.81 0.24
C LEU A 91 8.40 5.88 -0.77
N VAL A 92 7.38 5.63 -1.57
CA VAL A 92 6.77 6.63 -2.47
C VAL A 92 5.41 7.01 -1.91
N VAL A 93 5.17 8.29 -1.70
CA VAL A 93 3.93 8.78 -1.09
C VAL A 93 3.62 10.20 -1.55
N HIS A 94 2.33 10.55 -1.57
CA HIS A 94 1.90 11.93 -1.83
C HIS A 94 2.60 12.92 -0.88
N PRO A 95 3.02 14.13 -1.33
CA PRO A 95 3.77 15.10 -0.50
C PRO A 95 3.10 15.45 0.84
N ARG A 96 1.76 15.51 0.87
CA ARG A 96 1.01 15.75 2.12
C ARG A 96 1.11 14.61 3.12
N GLY A 97 1.41 13.38 2.67
CA GLY A 97 1.61 12.20 3.50
C GLY A 97 3.02 12.05 4.04
N ALA A 98 4.03 12.53 3.30
CA ALA A 98 5.45 12.27 3.56
C ALA A 98 5.87 12.58 5.00
N ARG A 99 5.52 13.76 5.52
CA ARG A 99 5.85 14.16 6.89
C ARG A 99 5.26 13.23 7.95
N HIS A 100 4.09 12.66 7.70
CA HIS A 100 3.41 11.75 8.63
C HIS A 100 4.01 10.35 8.61
N MET A 101 4.65 9.96 7.51
CA MET A 101 5.41 8.72 7.44
C MET A 101 6.78 8.86 8.09
N ALA A 102 7.40 10.05 8.01
CA ALA A 102 8.64 10.35 8.71
C ALA A 102 8.44 10.55 10.23
N GLU A 103 7.35 11.20 10.62
CA GLU A 103 7.00 11.49 12.03
C GLU A 103 5.50 11.20 12.24
N PRO A 104 5.14 9.97 12.66
CA PRO A 104 3.75 9.52 12.68
C PRO A 104 2.92 10.00 13.88
N SER A 105 3.49 10.73 14.84
CA SER A 105 2.80 11.12 16.09
C SER A 105 1.46 11.80 15.84
N LYS A 106 1.41 12.77 14.92
CA LYS A 106 0.15 13.47 14.58
C LYS A 106 -0.85 12.59 13.85
N LEU A 107 -0.38 11.64 13.04
CA LEU A 107 -1.25 10.67 12.39
C LEU A 107 -1.89 9.75 13.43
N ILE A 108 -1.10 9.23 14.37
CA ILE A 108 -1.57 8.38 15.46
C ILE A 108 -2.56 9.15 16.35
N GLU A 109 -2.24 10.39 16.70
CA GLU A 109 -3.13 11.27 17.49
C GLU A 109 -4.49 11.45 16.78
N GLY A 110 -4.47 11.78 15.49
CA GLY A 110 -5.67 11.99 14.69
C GLY A 110 -6.54 10.73 14.61
N VAL A 111 -5.96 9.56 14.34
CA VAL A 111 -6.69 8.29 14.28
C VAL A 111 -7.20 7.89 15.67
N SER A 112 -6.41 8.12 16.72
CA SER A 112 -6.81 7.85 18.10
C SER A 112 -7.96 8.73 18.59
N ALA A 113 -8.05 9.95 18.10
CA ALA A 113 -9.17 10.84 18.40
C ALA A 113 -10.51 10.33 17.81
N VAL A 114 -10.46 9.56 16.71
CA VAL A 114 -11.64 9.00 16.04
C VAL A 114 -12.04 7.65 16.64
N TYR A 115 -11.07 6.73 16.77
CA TYR A 115 -11.33 5.32 17.13
C TYR A 115 -10.97 4.96 18.57
N GLY A 116 -10.26 5.83 19.28
CA GLY A 116 -9.71 5.56 20.60
C GLY A 116 -8.30 4.96 20.54
N ALA A 117 -7.44 5.35 21.48
CA ALA A 117 -6.03 4.93 21.50
C ALA A 117 -5.86 3.41 21.69
N GLU A 118 -6.71 2.79 22.49
CA GLU A 118 -6.70 1.34 22.73
C GLU A 118 -7.00 0.56 21.45
N TYR A 119 -8.00 1.00 20.68
CA TYR A 119 -8.34 0.39 19.40
C TYR A 119 -7.18 0.53 18.41
N VAL A 120 -6.60 1.72 18.30
CA VAL A 120 -5.45 1.99 17.38
C VAL A 120 -4.27 1.09 17.74
N GLN A 121 -3.92 0.98 19.02
CA GLN A 121 -2.84 0.11 19.47
C GLN A 121 -3.14 -1.38 19.18
N LYS A 122 -4.38 -1.81 19.37
CA LYS A 122 -4.80 -3.21 19.13
C LYS A 122 -4.78 -3.58 17.65
N VAL A 123 -5.25 -2.69 16.78
CA VAL A 123 -5.49 -2.99 15.35
C VAL A 123 -4.25 -2.70 14.49
N TYR A 124 -3.53 -1.63 14.78
CA TYR A 124 -2.40 -1.21 13.97
C TYR A 124 -1.03 -1.45 14.64
N GLY A 125 -1.04 -1.70 15.97
CA GLY A 125 0.19 -1.86 16.73
C GLY A 125 1.02 -0.57 16.77
N LYS A 126 2.34 -0.72 16.80
CA LYS A 126 3.26 0.42 16.80
C LYS A 126 3.54 0.88 15.38
N ILE A 127 3.08 2.08 15.04
CA ILE A 127 3.41 2.71 13.75
C ILE A 127 4.86 3.20 13.80
N MET A 128 5.70 2.64 12.94
CA MET A 128 7.13 2.92 12.91
C MET A 128 7.44 4.09 11.96
N PRO A 129 8.26 5.08 12.38
CA PRO A 129 8.71 6.15 11.49
C PRO A 129 9.64 5.62 10.40
N ILE A 130 9.66 6.32 9.28
CA ILE A 130 10.53 6.03 8.14
C ILE A 130 11.54 7.17 7.98
N ALA A 131 12.81 6.83 7.84
CA ALA A 131 13.87 7.84 7.67
C ALA A 131 13.60 8.71 6.43
N ALA A 132 13.66 10.02 6.58
CA ALA A 132 13.24 10.98 5.56
C ALA A 132 13.99 10.80 4.23
N GLU A 133 15.26 10.39 4.26
CA GLU A 133 16.09 10.10 3.08
C GLU A 133 15.64 8.86 2.30
N ARG A 134 14.74 8.07 2.88
CA ARG A 134 14.10 6.93 2.23
C ARG A 134 12.71 7.23 1.71
N ILE A 135 12.23 8.49 1.82
CA ILE A 135 10.92 8.92 1.36
C ILE A 135 11.07 9.70 0.05
N ILE A 136 10.32 9.30 -0.95
CA ILE A 136 10.15 10.00 -2.23
C ILE A 136 8.76 10.63 -2.21
N GLU A 137 8.70 11.94 -2.28
CA GLU A 137 7.45 12.65 -2.48
C GLU A 137 7.02 12.52 -3.95
N ALA A 138 5.81 12.07 -4.18
CA ALA A 138 5.21 11.91 -5.49
C ALA A 138 4.09 12.94 -5.71
N PRO A 139 4.41 14.19 -6.10
CA PRO A 139 3.41 15.12 -6.61
C PRO A 139 2.78 14.59 -7.90
N ASP A 140 1.70 15.27 -8.35
CA ASP A 140 0.99 14.90 -9.56
C ASP A 140 1.93 14.70 -10.77
N ASN A 141 1.66 13.65 -11.56
CA ASN A 141 2.46 13.26 -12.73
C ASN A 141 3.90 12.79 -12.43
N THR A 142 4.19 12.33 -11.21
CA THR A 142 5.49 11.72 -10.89
C THR A 142 5.60 10.34 -11.52
N ILE A 143 6.73 10.09 -12.20
CA ILE A 143 7.05 8.77 -12.76
C ILE A 143 8.06 8.07 -11.87
N ILE A 144 7.75 6.84 -11.47
CA ILE A 144 8.62 5.93 -10.73
C ILE A 144 9.07 4.83 -11.70
N SER A 145 10.38 4.65 -11.85
CA SER A 145 10.95 3.66 -12.77
C SER A 145 11.35 2.40 -12.02
N LEU A 146 10.60 1.31 -12.19
CA LEU A 146 10.94 -0.02 -11.72
C LEU A 146 11.63 -0.79 -12.85
N ASN A 147 12.96 -0.82 -12.86
CA ASN A 147 13.73 -1.26 -14.02
C ASN A 147 13.31 -0.49 -15.30
N LYS A 148 12.68 -1.19 -16.25
CA LYS A 148 12.20 -0.60 -17.52
C LYS A 148 10.71 -0.25 -17.49
N ARG A 149 10.01 -0.56 -16.39
CA ARG A 149 8.58 -0.33 -16.21
C ARG A 149 8.33 1.01 -15.54
N GLU A 150 7.56 1.85 -16.18
CA GLU A 150 7.20 3.16 -15.65
C GLU A 150 5.84 3.12 -14.96
N LEU A 151 5.82 3.57 -13.71
CA LEU A 151 4.62 3.72 -12.91
C LEU A 151 4.34 5.21 -12.72
N LEU A 152 3.24 5.69 -13.27
CA LEU A 152 2.83 7.09 -13.21
C LEU A 152 1.92 7.30 -12.00
N CYS A 153 2.35 8.12 -11.05
CA CYS A 153 1.56 8.57 -9.92
C CYS A 153 0.77 9.81 -10.33
N ILE A 154 -0.55 9.77 -10.16
CA ILE A 154 -1.45 10.90 -10.40
C ILE A 154 -2.15 11.31 -9.11
N ASP A 155 -2.24 12.61 -8.87
CA ASP A 155 -2.96 13.16 -7.70
C ASP A 155 -4.47 12.96 -7.87
N THR A 156 -5.09 12.29 -6.92
CA THR A 156 -6.52 11.93 -6.96
C THR A 156 -7.20 12.27 -5.64
N PRO A 157 -7.27 13.58 -5.28
CA PRO A 157 -7.94 13.99 -4.05
C PRO A 157 -9.44 13.69 -4.12
N GLY A 158 -10.00 13.20 -3.01
CA GLY A 158 -11.40 12.83 -2.89
C GLY A 158 -11.60 12.12 -1.56
N HIS A 159 -11.36 10.82 -1.54
CA HIS A 159 -11.33 10.01 -0.32
C HIS A 159 -10.36 10.59 0.72
N ALA A 160 -9.16 10.97 0.29
CA ALA A 160 -8.18 11.66 1.12
C ALA A 160 -7.44 12.74 0.31
N ARG A 161 -6.98 13.82 1.00
CA ARG A 161 -6.19 14.90 0.36
C ARG A 161 -4.75 14.51 0.03
N HIS A 162 -4.35 13.32 0.42
CA HIS A 162 -3.01 12.72 0.20
C HIS A 162 -3.14 11.42 -0.60
N HIS A 163 -4.14 11.32 -1.47
CA HIS A 163 -4.39 10.14 -2.28
C HIS A 163 -3.78 10.30 -3.67
N ILE A 164 -3.11 9.24 -4.13
CA ILE A 164 -2.62 9.07 -5.51
C ILE A 164 -3.13 7.74 -6.07
N CYS A 165 -3.45 7.73 -7.35
CA CYS A 165 -3.56 6.49 -8.12
C CYS A 165 -2.25 6.23 -8.85
N ILE A 166 -1.93 4.95 -9.07
CA ILE A 166 -0.72 4.53 -9.78
C ILE A 166 -1.13 3.87 -11.09
N ILE A 167 -0.70 4.45 -12.22
CA ILE A 167 -0.96 3.93 -13.56
C ILE A 167 0.27 3.18 -14.05
N ASP A 168 0.08 1.94 -14.43
CA ASP A 168 1.03 1.14 -15.16
C ASP A 168 0.64 1.09 -16.63
N LYS A 169 1.32 1.89 -17.44
CA LYS A 169 1.04 1.98 -18.88
C LYS A 169 1.40 0.71 -19.65
N GLN A 170 2.39 -0.05 -19.16
CA GLN A 170 2.84 -1.28 -19.83
C GLN A 170 1.74 -2.34 -19.87
N THR A 171 0.90 -2.40 -18.84
CA THR A 171 -0.17 -3.39 -18.72
C THR A 171 -1.58 -2.79 -18.85
N SER A 172 -1.68 -1.46 -19.02
CA SER A 172 -2.95 -0.72 -19.00
C SER A 172 -3.73 -0.93 -17.69
N SER A 173 -3.00 -1.01 -16.58
CA SER A 173 -3.56 -1.21 -15.25
C SER A 173 -3.50 0.07 -14.42
N ILE A 174 -4.43 0.20 -13.48
CA ILE A 174 -4.45 1.29 -12.50
C ILE A 174 -4.69 0.73 -11.10
N PHE A 175 -3.90 1.16 -10.14
CA PHE A 175 -4.09 0.89 -8.71
C PHE A 175 -4.78 2.10 -8.11
N THR A 176 -6.04 1.92 -7.73
CA THR A 176 -6.95 3.03 -7.41
C THR A 176 -7.05 3.35 -5.93
N GLY A 177 -6.48 2.49 -5.06
CA GLY A 177 -6.73 2.61 -3.62
C GLY A 177 -8.24 2.75 -3.37
N ASP A 178 -8.60 3.70 -2.51
CA ASP A 178 -9.98 3.93 -2.08
C ASP A 178 -10.75 4.95 -2.94
N MET A 179 -10.21 5.29 -4.13
CA MET A 179 -10.89 6.23 -5.02
C MET A 179 -11.92 5.57 -5.93
N PHE A 180 -11.76 4.27 -6.25
CA PHE A 180 -12.63 3.58 -7.18
C PHE A 180 -12.61 2.06 -6.94
N GLY A 181 -13.74 1.40 -7.24
CA GLY A 181 -13.85 -0.05 -7.21
C GLY A 181 -14.03 -0.64 -5.81
N LEU A 182 -14.36 0.18 -4.82
CA LEU A 182 -14.74 -0.33 -3.49
C LEU A 182 -16.04 -1.14 -3.63
N SER A 183 -16.01 -2.39 -3.16
CA SER A 183 -17.18 -3.26 -3.19
C SER A 183 -17.28 -4.05 -1.89
N TYR A 184 -18.32 -3.80 -1.14
CA TYR A 184 -18.64 -4.53 0.08
C TYR A 184 -19.63 -5.64 -0.22
N ARG A 185 -19.15 -6.89 -0.27
CA ARG A 185 -19.95 -8.06 -0.67
C ARG A 185 -21.18 -8.28 0.21
N GLU A 186 -21.14 -7.87 1.46
CA GLU A 186 -22.29 -7.89 2.38
C GLU A 186 -23.40 -6.94 2.00
N LEU A 187 -23.14 -5.98 1.10
CA LEU A 187 -24.12 -5.05 0.54
C LEU A 187 -24.63 -5.49 -0.83
N ASP A 188 -24.18 -6.63 -1.35
CA ASP A 188 -24.65 -7.16 -2.63
C ASP A 188 -26.17 -7.45 -2.57
N VAL A 189 -26.92 -6.99 -3.57
CA VAL A 189 -28.35 -7.20 -3.67
C VAL A 189 -28.64 -8.05 -4.91
N ASN A 190 -29.33 -9.18 -4.71
CA ASN A 190 -29.70 -10.12 -5.80
C ASN A 190 -28.51 -10.53 -6.68
N GLY A 191 -27.35 -10.76 -6.07
CA GLY A 191 -26.12 -11.17 -6.78
C GLY A 191 -25.44 -10.05 -7.58
N LYS A 192 -25.88 -8.81 -7.42
CA LYS A 192 -25.24 -7.63 -8.01
C LYS A 192 -24.39 -6.95 -6.96
N ALA A 193 -23.12 -6.68 -7.32
CA ALA A 193 -22.22 -5.95 -6.47
C ALA A 193 -22.72 -4.52 -6.23
N PHE A 194 -22.61 -4.08 -4.99
CA PHE A 194 -22.72 -2.67 -4.63
C PHE A 194 -21.33 -2.05 -4.82
N ILE A 195 -21.26 -1.03 -5.65
CA ILE A 195 -20.02 -0.31 -6.00
C ILE A 195 -20.24 1.17 -5.71
#